data_8ea68224f293064253c5f816992e81a5
#
_entry.id   8ea68224f293064253c5f816992e81a5
#
_cell.length_a   1.000
_cell.length_b   1.000
_cell.length_c   1.000
_cell.angle_alpha   90.00
_cell.angle_beta   90.00
_cell.angle_gamma   90.00
#
_symmetry.space_group_name_H-M   'P 1'
#
loop_
_entity.id
_entity.type
_entity.pdbx_description
1 polymer ?
#
loop_
_entity_poly.entity_id
_entity_poly.type
_entity_poly.pdbx_seq_one_letter_code
_entity_poly.pdbx_strand_id
1 'polypeptide(L)'
;MTVQKLAPGVWGVLATPLTADGSGVDTASLTRQVEHYVRIGATGLTALGVFGEAARLTPDERSTVVRTVAAAAGDLPLVVGLSALDVEAACAEAANVLDALDRPPAGLMVQVASPDPDAVVEQMTTVAERTGQGIVVQDYPVVSGVSIAADDLVAAVRRIPAAVAVKSESSPSPPAVATLAAGLDVPVFGGLGGTGLLDELAVGSAGAMTGFSVPEGLIACVSAFRDGGFAAAREVWRDYLPLVNFEFQARIALALRKHSLVHRGLIDTPAVRPPAAPAPQALLPVLLEHLRRTPHALGVAS
;
A
#
# COMPACT_ATOMS: atom_id res chain seq x y z
N MET A 1 -14.21 20.40 8.09
CA MET A 1 -14.18 19.08 8.78
C MET A 1 -12.80 18.86 9.38
N THR A 2 -12.72 18.44 10.65
CA THR A 2 -11.43 18.02 11.21
C THR A 2 -11.23 16.56 10.77
N VAL A 3 -10.34 16.32 9.80
CA VAL A 3 -9.98 14.95 9.38
C VAL A 3 -8.90 14.41 10.33
N GLN A 4 -9.04 13.15 10.74
CA GLN A 4 -8.07 12.51 11.60
C GLN A 4 -6.85 12.05 10.77
N LYS A 5 -5.64 12.46 11.17
CA LYS A 5 -4.40 11.98 10.56
C LYS A 5 -4.24 10.47 10.79
N LEU A 6 -3.63 9.77 9.85
CA LEU A 6 -3.37 8.34 10.00
C LEU A 6 -2.38 8.07 11.14
N ALA A 7 -2.57 6.96 11.86
CA ALA A 7 -1.65 6.56 12.92
C ALA A 7 -0.32 6.03 12.32
N PRO A 8 0.84 6.34 12.95
CA PRO A 8 2.12 5.71 12.61
C PRO A 8 2.08 4.19 12.77
N GLY A 9 2.80 3.47 11.91
CA GLY A 9 2.89 2.01 11.94
C GLY A 9 2.83 1.37 10.55
N VAL A 10 2.24 0.20 10.43
CA VAL A 10 2.15 -0.55 9.18
C VAL A 10 0.72 -0.55 8.63
N TRP A 11 0.55 0.06 7.48
CA TRP A 11 -0.67 0.03 6.67
C TRP A 11 -0.48 -0.99 5.57
N GLY A 12 -1.04 -2.20 5.78
CA GLY A 12 -0.87 -3.32 4.85
C GLY A 12 -1.59 -3.07 3.53
N VAL A 13 -0.85 -3.03 2.42
CA VAL A 13 -1.45 -2.91 1.09
C VAL A 13 -1.81 -4.31 0.60
N LEU A 14 -3.10 -4.55 0.40
CA LEU A 14 -3.63 -5.86 0.01
C LEU A 14 -3.42 -6.14 -1.48
N ALA A 15 -3.01 -7.36 -1.80
CA ALA A 15 -3.20 -7.88 -3.15
C ALA A 15 -4.69 -8.23 -3.36
N THR A 16 -5.22 -8.02 -4.55
CA THR A 16 -6.54 -8.54 -4.90
C THR A 16 -6.40 -9.96 -5.41
N PRO A 17 -6.87 -10.99 -4.67
CA PRO A 17 -6.88 -12.36 -5.18
C PRO A 17 -7.89 -12.49 -6.30
N LEU A 18 -7.52 -13.21 -7.33
CA LEU A 18 -8.38 -13.50 -8.47
C LEU A 18 -8.72 -14.99 -8.49
N THR A 19 -9.86 -15.34 -9.10
CA THR A 19 -10.18 -16.72 -9.45
C THR A 19 -9.10 -17.32 -10.36
N ALA A 20 -9.03 -18.65 -10.43
CA ALA A 20 -7.96 -19.33 -11.18
C ALA A 20 -7.91 -18.96 -12.67
N ASP A 21 -9.06 -18.62 -13.26
CA ASP A 21 -9.20 -18.16 -14.63
C ASP A 21 -9.00 -16.63 -14.77
N GLY A 22 -8.79 -15.91 -13.65
CA GLY A 22 -8.64 -14.46 -13.62
C GLY A 22 -9.93 -13.66 -13.88
N SER A 23 -11.09 -14.33 -13.99
CA SER A 23 -12.35 -13.69 -14.40
C SER A 23 -13.00 -12.86 -13.31
N GLY A 24 -12.71 -13.13 -12.03
CA GLY A 24 -13.34 -12.46 -10.90
C GLY A 24 -12.44 -12.35 -9.67
N VAL A 25 -12.96 -11.66 -8.65
CA VAL A 25 -12.30 -11.53 -7.35
C VAL A 25 -12.59 -12.77 -6.49
N ASP A 26 -11.55 -13.38 -5.93
CA ASP A 26 -11.68 -14.43 -4.92
C ASP A 26 -11.85 -13.80 -3.53
N THR A 27 -13.09 -13.63 -3.13
CA THR A 27 -13.44 -12.99 -1.85
C THR A 27 -13.04 -13.82 -0.64
N ALA A 28 -13.00 -15.15 -0.74
CA ALA A 28 -12.58 -16.02 0.36
C ALA A 28 -11.08 -15.85 0.65
N SER A 29 -10.25 -15.85 -0.38
CA SER A 29 -8.83 -15.55 -0.27
C SER A 29 -8.59 -14.12 0.25
N LEU A 30 -9.38 -13.14 -0.21
CA LEU A 30 -9.26 -11.76 0.27
C LEU A 30 -9.59 -11.66 1.77
N THR A 31 -10.64 -12.33 2.22
CA THR A 31 -11.00 -12.42 3.64
C THR A 31 -9.85 -13.00 4.47
N ARG A 32 -9.24 -14.11 4.05
CA ARG A 32 -8.10 -14.73 4.75
C ARG A 32 -6.91 -13.77 4.87
N GLN A 33 -6.60 -13.00 3.81
CA GLN A 33 -5.54 -11.97 3.88
C GLN A 33 -5.87 -10.91 4.94
N VAL A 34 -7.09 -10.38 4.92
CA VAL A 34 -7.52 -9.35 5.88
C VAL A 34 -7.44 -9.85 7.30
N GLU A 35 -8.00 -11.03 7.59
CA GLU A 35 -7.94 -11.66 8.91
C GLU A 35 -6.50 -11.90 9.37
N HIS A 36 -5.60 -12.23 8.44
CA HIS A 36 -4.20 -12.36 8.75
C HIS A 36 -3.60 -11.01 9.21
N TYR A 37 -3.85 -9.90 8.50
CA TYR A 37 -3.37 -8.57 8.90
C TYR A 37 -3.96 -8.13 10.25
N VAL A 38 -5.23 -8.42 10.52
CA VAL A 38 -5.85 -8.18 11.83
C VAL A 38 -5.11 -8.96 12.92
N ARG A 39 -4.88 -10.25 12.71
CA ARG A 39 -4.23 -11.15 13.68
C ARG A 39 -2.79 -10.76 14.01
N ILE A 40 -2.02 -10.28 13.02
CA ILE A 40 -0.63 -9.86 13.23
C ILE A 40 -0.49 -8.41 13.75
N GLY A 41 -1.59 -7.70 13.96
CA GLY A 41 -1.59 -6.37 14.56
C GLY A 41 -1.15 -5.24 13.61
N ALA A 42 -1.57 -5.28 12.35
CA ALA A 42 -1.40 -4.14 11.45
C ALA A 42 -2.08 -2.89 12.01
N THR A 43 -1.54 -1.71 11.70
CA THR A 43 -2.13 -0.41 12.10
C THR A 43 -3.37 -0.08 11.29
N GLY A 44 -3.42 -0.52 10.05
CA GLY A 44 -4.53 -0.36 9.14
C GLY A 44 -4.29 -1.11 7.83
N LEU A 45 -5.25 -1.02 6.94
CA LEU A 45 -5.22 -1.66 5.62
C LEU A 45 -5.32 -0.63 4.51
N THR A 46 -4.78 -0.98 3.35
CA THR A 46 -4.98 -0.24 2.11
C THR A 46 -5.49 -1.21 1.04
N ALA A 47 -6.72 -1.02 0.59
CA ALA A 47 -7.31 -1.74 -0.53
C ALA A 47 -7.21 -0.92 -1.82
N LEU A 48 -7.33 -1.56 -2.97
CA LEU A 48 -7.35 -0.92 -4.29
C LEU A 48 -6.11 -0.05 -4.59
N GLY A 49 -4.96 -0.37 -3.99
CA GLY A 49 -3.69 0.21 -4.39
C GLY A 49 -3.17 -0.42 -5.70
N VAL A 50 -2.00 0.01 -6.15
CA VAL A 50 -1.32 -0.55 -7.34
C VAL A 50 -1.07 -2.06 -7.18
N PHE A 51 -0.64 -2.49 -5.99
CA PHE A 51 -0.47 -3.90 -5.65
C PHE A 51 -1.80 -4.68 -5.68
N GLY A 52 -2.93 -4.01 -5.43
CA GLY A 52 -4.28 -4.55 -5.54
C GLY A 52 -4.85 -4.55 -6.97
N GLU A 53 -4.07 -4.23 -8.00
CA GLU A 53 -4.49 -4.20 -9.41
C GLU A 53 -5.71 -3.29 -9.69
N ALA A 54 -5.94 -2.25 -8.89
CA ALA A 54 -7.14 -1.43 -8.93
C ALA A 54 -7.52 -0.91 -10.33
N ALA A 55 -6.52 -0.49 -11.12
CA ALA A 55 -6.73 -0.01 -12.48
C ALA A 55 -7.22 -1.09 -13.48
N ARG A 56 -7.27 -2.36 -13.07
CA ARG A 56 -7.70 -3.52 -13.88
C ARG A 56 -8.99 -4.15 -13.40
N LEU A 57 -9.57 -3.59 -12.35
CA LEU A 57 -10.84 -4.04 -11.79
C LEU A 57 -11.99 -3.22 -12.37
N THR A 58 -13.10 -3.89 -12.64
CA THR A 58 -14.36 -3.22 -12.98
C THR A 58 -14.90 -2.47 -11.75
N PRO A 59 -15.84 -1.51 -11.92
CA PRO A 59 -16.49 -0.85 -10.79
C PRO A 59 -17.12 -1.85 -9.80
N ASP A 60 -17.79 -2.91 -10.29
CA ASP A 60 -18.40 -3.94 -9.44
C ASP A 60 -17.38 -4.75 -8.66
N GLU A 61 -16.23 -5.06 -9.27
CA GLU A 61 -15.13 -5.73 -8.59
C GLU A 61 -14.49 -4.84 -7.53
N ARG A 62 -14.32 -3.54 -7.79
CA ARG A 62 -13.84 -2.58 -6.77
C ARG A 62 -14.79 -2.52 -5.57
N SER A 63 -16.10 -2.43 -5.82
CA SER A 63 -17.14 -2.48 -4.79
C SER A 63 -17.08 -3.79 -4.00
N THR A 64 -16.88 -4.92 -4.69
CA THR A 64 -16.74 -6.24 -4.05
C THR A 64 -15.50 -6.29 -3.15
N VAL A 65 -14.35 -5.78 -3.62
CA VAL A 65 -13.11 -5.74 -2.84
C VAL A 65 -13.30 -4.91 -1.56
N VAL A 66 -13.78 -3.67 -1.66
CA VAL A 66 -13.88 -2.79 -0.47
C VAL A 66 -14.90 -3.32 0.53
N ARG A 67 -16.03 -3.86 0.07
CA ARG A 67 -17.03 -4.49 0.93
C ARG A 67 -16.47 -5.71 1.66
N THR A 68 -15.76 -6.58 0.95
CA THR A 68 -15.13 -7.78 1.55
C THR A 68 -14.07 -7.39 2.59
N VAL A 69 -13.22 -6.41 2.25
CA VAL A 69 -12.18 -5.93 3.18
C VAL A 69 -12.81 -5.30 4.40
N ALA A 70 -13.78 -4.40 4.24
CA ALA A 70 -14.44 -3.73 5.37
C ALA A 70 -15.15 -4.71 6.32
N ALA A 71 -15.81 -5.73 5.77
CA ALA A 71 -16.47 -6.78 6.55
C ALA A 71 -15.47 -7.59 7.37
N ALA A 72 -14.34 -7.98 6.78
CA ALA A 72 -13.34 -8.82 7.45
C ALA A 72 -12.41 -8.04 8.40
N ALA A 73 -12.20 -6.75 8.15
CA ALA A 73 -11.29 -5.91 8.93
C ALA A 73 -11.83 -5.54 10.33
N GLY A 74 -13.14 -5.67 10.57
CA GLY A 74 -13.75 -5.21 11.81
C GLY A 74 -13.47 -3.71 12.04
N ASP A 75 -12.85 -3.36 13.16
CA ASP A 75 -12.53 -1.97 13.51
C ASP A 75 -11.19 -1.47 12.93
N LEU A 76 -10.43 -2.33 12.25
CA LEU A 76 -9.16 -1.92 11.66
C LEU A 76 -9.41 -0.88 10.56
N PRO A 77 -8.76 0.30 10.61
CA PRO A 77 -9.02 1.38 9.66
C PRO A 77 -8.57 1.01 8.24
N LEU A 78 -9.35 1.47 7.26
CA LEU A 78 -9.16 1.18 5.84
C LEU A 78 -8.85 2.46 5.06
N VAL A 79 -7.78 2.46 4.28
CA VAL A 79 -7.51 3.42 3.20
C VAL A 79 -7.92 2.77 1.88
N VAL A 80 -8.59 3.53 1.02
CA VAL A 80 -8.99 3.05 -0.31
C VAL A 80 -8.24 3.82 -1.38
N GLY A 81 -7.52 3.11 -2.26
CA GLY A 81 -6.80 3.70 -3.38
C GLY A 81 -7.72 4.03 -4.56
N LEU A 82 -7.48 5.17 -5.18
CA LEU A 82 -8.06 5.56 -6.47
C LEU A 82 -7.00 5.41 -7.56
N SER A 83 -7.38 4.82 -8.68
CA SER A 83 -6.44 4.53 -9.78
C SER A 83 -6.40 5.62 -10.85
N ALA A 84 -7.46 6.41 -10.96
CA ALA A 84 -7.58 7.47 -11.94
C ALA A 84 -6.72 8.69 -11.59
N LEU A 85 -6.03 9.24 -12.60
CA LEU A 85 -5.27 10.49 -12.47
C LEU A 85 -6.13 11.72 -12.78
N ASP A 86 -7.16 11.56 -13.62
CA ASP A 86 -8.15 12.58 -13.91
C ASP A 86 -9.09 12.77 -12.72
N VAL A 87 -9.39 14.02 -12.36
CA VAL A 87 -10.19 14.37 -11.18
C VAL A 87 -11.62 13.84 -11.26
N GLU A 88 -12.28 13.97 -12.44
CA GLU A 88 -13.66 13.52 -12.61
C GLU A 88 -13.74 11.99 -12.49
N ALA A 89 -12.80 11.29 -13.12
CA ALA A 89 -12.71 9.83 -13.04
C ALA A 89 -12.38 9.38 -11.60
N ALA A 90 -11.49 10.09 -10.90
CA ALA A 90 -11.16 9.79 -9.50
C ALA A 90 -12.38 9.97 -8.58
N CYS A 91 -13.16 11.03 -8.78
CA CYS A 91 -14.42 11.24 -8.05
C CYS A 91 -15.46 10.16 -8.35
N ALA A 92 -15.55 9.70 -9.60
CA ALA A 92 -16.44 8.60 -9.96
C ALA A 92 -16.00 7.27 -9.33
N GLU A 93 -14.70 6.97 -9.31
CA GLU A 93 -14.16 5.82 -8.58
C GLU A 93 -14.46 5.92 -7.08
N ALA A 94 -14.27 7.12 -6.48
CA ALA A 94 -14.56 7.36 -5.08
C ALA A 94 -16.04 7.12 -4.75
N ALA A 95 -16.96 7.66 -5.55
CA ALA A 95 -18.39 7.44 -5.35
C ALA A 95 -18.74 5.94 -5.37
N ASN A 96 -18.23 5.20 -6.37
CA ASN A 96 -18.46 3.75 -6.48
C ASN A 96 -18.01 2.97 -5.23
N VAL A 97 -16.82 3.28 -4.68
CA VAL A 97 -16.31 2.55 -3.51
C VAL A 97 -16.95 3.03 -2.21
N LEU A 98 -17.31 4.31 -2.08
CA LEU A 98 -17.99 4.83 -0.90
C LEU A 98 -19.40 4.30 -0.76
N ASP A 99 -20.14 4.15 -1.86
CA ASP A 99 -21.48 3.54 -1.89
C ASP A 99 -21.46 2.06 -1.47
N ALA A 100 -20.30 1.41 -1.56
CA ALA A 100 -20.13 0.02 -1.15
C ALA A 100 -19.70 -0.16 0.33
N LEU A 101 -19.49 0.94 1.07
CA LEU A 101 -19.02 0.93 2.46
C LEU A 101 -20.11 1.44 3.42
N ASP A 102 -20.35 0.70 4.50
CA ASP A 102 -21.28 1.08 5.57
C ASP A 102 -20.72 2.20 6.48
N ARG A 103 -19.42 2.39 6.45
CA ARG A 103 -18.70 3.44 7.22
C ARG A 103 -17.62 4.11 6.37
N PRO A 104 -17.32 5.39 6.60
CA PRO A 104 -16.29 6.08 5.85
C PRO A 104 -14.91 5.43 6.04
N PRO A 105 -14.07 5.38 5.00
CA PRO A 105 -12.68 4.95 5.13
C PRO A 105 -11.86 5.97 5.93
N ALA A 106 -10.70 5.56 6.42
CA ALA A 106 -9.73 6.45 7.08
C ALA A 106 -9.15 7.51 6.12
N GLY A 107 -9.26 7.27 4.82
CA GLY A 107 -8.88 8.20 3.75
C GLY A 107 -8.96 7.56 2.37
N LEU A 108 -9.02 8.41 1.36
CA LEU A 108 -8.84 8.03 -0.04
C LEU A 108 -7.40 8.30 -0.46
N MET A 109 -6.72 7.31 -1.02
CA MET A 109 -5.36 7.49 -1.52
C MET A 109 -5.41 7.90 -2.98
N VAL A 110 -4.94 9.13 -3.24
CA VAL A 110 -4.99 9.79 -4.56
C VAL A 110 -3.58 10.02 -5.06
N GLN A 111 -3.29 9.61 -6.29
CA GLN A 111 -1.99 9.79 -6.91
C GLN A 111 -1.78 11.24 -7.36
N VAL A 112 -0.56 11.76 -7.18
CA VAL A 112 -0.14 13.03 -7.76
C VAL A 112 -0.16 12.92 -9.29
N ALA A 113 -0.92 13.79 -9.94
CA ALA A 113 -1.14 13.78 -11.39
C ALA A 113 -0.49 14.97 -12.13
N SER A 114 0.18 15.88 -11.41
CA SER A 114 0.87 17.03 -11.99
C SER A 114 2.19 17.32 -11.26
N PRO A 115 3.23 17.79 -11.94
CA PRO A 115 4.43 18.32 -11.30
C PRO A 115 4.23 19.73 -10.70
N ASP A 116 3.11 20.40 -11.03
CA ASP A 116 2.77 21.73 -10.54
C ASP A 116 2.07 21.66 -9.18
N PRO A 117 2.63 22.27 -8.11
CA PRO A 117 2.04 22.31 -6.79
C PRO A 117 0.59 22.83 -6.75
N ASP A 118 0.28 23.87 -7.55
CA ASP A 118 -1.08 24.44 -7.58
C ASP A 118 -2.10 23.47 -8.16
N ALA A 119 -1.73 22.76 -9.23
CA ALA A 119 -2.58 21.71 -9.80
C ALA A 119 -2.76 20.52 -8.84
N VAL A 120 -1.74 20.16 -8.05
CA VAL A 120 -1.87 19.12 -7.01
C VAL A 120 -2.84 19.55 -5.91
N VAL A 121 -2.75 20.81 -5.46
CA VAL A 121 -3.69 21.35 -4.46
C VAL A 121 -5.11 21.33 -4.99
N GLU A 122 -5.34 21.79 -6.22
CA GLU A 122 -6.65 21.78 -6.86
C GLU A 122 -7.23 20.36 -6.96
N GLN A 123 -6.43 19.41 -7.48
CA GLN A 123 -6.81 18.00 -7.61
C GLN A 123 -7.26 17.42 -6.26
N MET A 124 -6.40 17.49 -5.25
CA MET A 124 -6.65 16.87 -3.94
C MET A 124 -7.80 17.53 -3.19
N THR A 125 -7.91 18.86 -3.28
CA THR A 125 -8.99 19.62 -2.64
C THR A 125 -10.32 19.30 -3.30
N THR A 126 -10.39 19.24 -4.63
CA THR A 126 -11.62 18.90 -5.36
C THR A 126 -12.11 17.49 -4.99
N VAL A 127 -11.19 16.50 -4.95
CA VAL A 127 -11.59 15.13 -4.54
C VAL A 127 -12.08 15.13 -3.09
N ALA A 128 -11.40 15.83 -2.17
CA ALA A 128 -11.81 15.91 -0.76
C ALA A 128 -13.17 16.57 -0.59
N GLU A 129 -13.43 17.69 -1.25
CA GLU A 129 -14.70 18.43 -1.16
C GLU A 129 -15.86 17.62 -1.72
N ARG A 130 -15.68 16.96 -2.86
CA ARG A 130 -16.73 16.17 -3.52
C ARG A 130 -17.06 14.87 -2.79
N THR A 131 -16.09 14.31 -2.05
CA THR A 131 -16.27 13.03 -1.35
C THR A 131 -16.51 13.19 0.15
N GLY A 132 -16.13 14.33 0.73
CA GLY A 132 -16.14 14.53 2.17
C GLY A 132 -15.07 13.71 2.92
N GLN A 133 -14.05 13.16 2.23
CA GLN A 133 -13.07 12.26 2.81
C GLN A 133 -11.68 12.92 3.01
N GLY A 134 -10.90 12.37 3.95
CA GLY A 134 -9.48 12.68 4.06
C GLY A 134 -8.67 12.11 2.90
N ILE A 135 -7.57 12.77 2.55
CA ILE A 135 -6.73 12.40 1.41
C ILE A 135 -5.37 11.88 1.88
N VAL A 136 -5.00 10.69 1.45
CA VAL A 136 -3.62 10.20 1.46
C VAL A 136 -3.01 10.58 0.11
N VAL A 137 -2.08 11.52 0.13
CA VAL A 137 -1.40 11.98 -1.09
C VAL A 137 -0.34 10.96 -1.48
N GLN A 138 -0.47 10.33 -2.66
CA GLN A 138 0.49 9.33 -3.13
C GLN A 138 1.41 9.91 -4.20
N ASP A 139 2.70 10.00 -3.89
CA ASP A 139 3.76 10.31 -4.83
C ASP A 139 4.39 9.01 -5.35
N TYR A 140 3.97 8.58 -6.55
CA TYR A 140 4.45 7.34 -7.17
C TYR A 140 4.76 7.52 -8.67
N PRO A 141 5.91 8.13 -9.01
CA PRO A 141 6.28 8.48 -10.38
C PRO A 141 6.28 7.31 -11.37
N VAL A 142 6.65 6.11 -10.91
CA VAL A 142 6.70 4.91 -11.77
C VAL A 142 5.32 4.54 -12.31
N VAL A 143 4.27 4.87 -11.60
CA VAL A 143 2.88 4.52 -11.99
C VAL A 143 2.13 5.71 -12.56
N SER A 144 2.22 6.88 -11.93
CA SER A 144 1.55 8.09 -12.42
C SER A 144 2.22 8.69 -13.67
N GLY A 145 3.50 8.38 -13.89
CA GLY A 145 4.32 9.03 -14.93
C GLY A 145 4.69 10.48 -14.61
N VAL A 146 4.37 10.94 -13.39
CA VAL A 146 4.59 12.32 -12.96
C VAL A 146 5.63 12.35 -11.84
N SER A 147 6.60 13.24 -11.96
CA SER A 147 7.59 13.51 -10.91
C SER A 147 7.41 14.95 -10.42
N ILE A 148 7.29 15.12 -9.12
CA ILE A 148 7.26 16.40 -8.42
C ILE A 148 8.45 16.48 -7.47
N ALA A 149 9.09 17.65 -7.34
CA ALA A 149 10.15 17.83 -6.35
C ALA A 149 9.58 17.71 -4.92
N ALA A 150 10.36 17.13 -4.00
CA ALA A 150 9.86 16.92 -2.63
C ALA A 150 9.47 18.22 -1.91
N ASP A 151 10.24 19.31 -2.13
CA ASP A 151 9.92 20.64 -1.57
C ASP A 151 8.61 21.21 -2.16
N ASP A 152 8.36 21.01 -3.45
CA ASP A 152 7.13 21.43 -4.12
C ASP A 152 5.94 20.62 -3.61
N LEU A 153 6.14 19.32 -3.36
CA LEU A 153 5.11 18.47 -2.75
C LEU A 153 4.83 18.90 -1.30
N VAL A 154 5.84 19.27 -0.52
CA VAL A 154 5.65 19.88 0.82
C VAL A 154 4.79 21.16 0.71
N ALA A 155 5.14 22.05 -0.23
CA ALA A 155 4.40 23.31 -0.43
C ALA A 155 2.92 23.03 -0.82
N ALA A 156 2.67 22.01 -1.65
CA ALA A 156 1.31 21.62 -2.02
C ALA A 156 0.55 21.03 -0.83
N VAL A 157 1.11 20.01 -0.15
CA VAL A 157 0.42 19.27 0.92
C VAL A 157 0.04 20.18 2.10
N ARG A 158 0.89 21.15 2.44
CA ARG A 158 0.57 22.17 3.48
C ARG A 158 -0.69 22.99 3.18
N ARG A 159 -1.09 23.07 1.93
CA ARG A 159 -2.26 23.82 1.45
C ARG A 159 -3.50 22.93 1.27
N ILE A 160 -3.42 21.63 1.58
CA ILE A 160 -4.51 20.66 1.48
C ILE A 160 -5.02 20.35 2.89
N PRO A 161 -6.08 21.04 3.39
CA PRO A 161 -6.58 20.83 4.76
C PRO A 161 -7.07 19.41 5.02
N ALA A 162 -7.46 18.70 3.97
CA ALA A 162 -7.95 17.34 4.03
C ALA A 162 -6.82 16.27 3.98
N ALA A 163 -5.54 16.67 3.87
CA ALA A 163 -4.44 15.71 3.86
C ALA A 163 -4.34 14.99 5.23
N VAL A 164 -4.40 13.66 5.21
CA VAL A 164 -4.29 12.82 6.42
C VAL A 164 -2.98 12.06 6.48
N ALA A 165 -2.28 11.91 5.36
CA ALA A 165 -0.95 11.31 5.22
C ALA A 165 -0.35 11.58 3.84
N VAL A 166 0.95 11.33 3.72
CA VAL A 166 1.64 11.18 2.43
C VAL A 166 2.20 9.77 2.33
N LYS A 167 2.06 9.14 1.16
CA LYS A 167 2.76 7.92 0.80
C LYS A 167 3.79 8.26 -0.27
N SER A 168 5.07 8.18 0.07
CA SER A 168 6.18 8.52 -0.83
C SER A 168 6.79 7.26 -1.42
N GLU A 169 6.74 7.18 -2.76
CA GLU A 169 7.33 6.10 -3.56
C GLU A 169 8.22 6.66 -4.68
N SER A 170 8.66 7.93 -4.53
CA SER A 170 9.65 8.57 -5.39
C SER A 170 11.03 7.99 -5.11
N SER A 171 11.80 7.68 -6.16
CA SER A 171 13.12 7.06 -6.00
C SER A 171 14.23 8.09 -6.29
N PRO A 172 15.25 8.21 -5.42
CA PRO A 172 15.49 7.44 -4.18
C PRO A 172 14.56 7.88 -3.04
N SER A 173 13.93 6.89 -2.35
CA SER A 173 12.85 7.20 -1.39
C SER A 173 13.34 7.83 -0.07
N PRO A 174 14.49 7.46 0.55
CA PRO A 174 14.88 8.06 1.83
C PRO A 174 15.08 9.59 1.78
N PRO A 175 15.74 10.19 0.77
CA PRO A 175 15.83 11.65 0.65
C PRO A 175 14.47 12.35 0.51
N ALA A 176 13.56 11.78 -0.29
CA ALA A 176 12.22 12.33 -0.46
C ALA A 176 11.44 12.26 0.86
N VAL A 177 11.47 11.11 1.55
CA VAL A 177 10.86 10.94 2.88
C VAL A 177 11.43 11.92 3.89
N ALA A 178 12.76 12.14 3.92
CA ALA A 178 13.40 13.10 4.82
C ALA A 178 12.85 14.52 4.64
N THR A 179 12.77 15.00 3.39
CA THR A 179 12.23 16.33 3.08
C THR A 179 10.75 16.44 3.48
N LEU A 180 9.95 15.44 3.12
CA LEU A 180 8.52 15.42 3.43
C LEU A 180 8.28 15.35 4.95
N ALA A 181 8.97 14.47 5.67
CA ALA A 181 8.80 14.30 7.12
C ALA A 181 9.24 15.54 7.90
N ALA A 182 10.30 16.23 7.46
CA ALA A 182 10.73 17.47 8.08
C ALA A 182 9.78 18.66 7.76
N GLY A 183 9.13 18.61 6.60
CA GLY A 183 8.29 19.70 6.11
C GLY A 183 6.81 19.60 6.44
N LEU A 184 6.30 18.46 6.88
CA LEU A 184 4.87 18.21 7.02
C LEU A 184 4.47 17.83 8.44
N ASP A 185 3.26 18.24 8.84
CA ASP A 185 2.63 17.81 10.10
C ASP A 185 1.83 16.51 9.97
N VAL A 186 1.63 15.99 8.75
CA VAL A 186 0.98 14.71 8.50
C VAL A 186 2.00 13.59 8.42
N PRO A 187 1.66 12.33 8.80
CA PRO A 187 2.58 11.22 8.73
C PRO A 187 2.97 10.93 7.27
N VAL A 188 4.25 10.61 7.08
CA VAL A 188 4.82 10.20 5.79
C VAL A 188 5.18 8.73 5.87
N PHE A 189 4.65 7.93 4.95
CA PHE A 189 4.91 6.49 4.86
C PHE A 189 5.75 6.17 3.63
N GLY A 190 6.69 5.24 3.79
CA GLY A 190 7.37 4.62 2.67
C GLY A 190 6.52 3.55 2.00
N GLY A 191 6.89 3.22 0.78
CA GLY A 191 6.24 2.19 -0.04
C GLY A 191 7.23 1.17 -0.61
N LEU A 192 7.21 0.99 -1.93
CA LEU A 192 8.19 0.24 -2.72
C LEU A 192 8.50 -1.18 -2.17
N GLY A 193 7.48 -1.88 -1.63
CA GLY A 193 7.64 -3.23 -1.11
C GLY A 193 8.48 -3.33 0.18
N GLY A 194 8.84 -2.19 0.78
CA GLY A 194 9.70 -2.14 1.97
C GLY A 194 11.20 -2.12 1.67
N THR A 195 11.62 -1.99 0.41
CA THR A 195 13.04 -1.98 0.03
C THR A 195 13.85 -0.89 0.75
N GLY A 196 13.24 0.28 0.98
CA GLY A 196 13.84 1.40 1.70
C GLY A 196 13.47 1.51 3.19
N LEU A 197 12.66 0.58 3.72
CA LEU A 197 11.99 0.75 5.02
C LEU A 197 12.94 1.18 6.16
N LEU A 198 14.07 0.51 6.31
CA LEU A 198 15.01 0.81 7.40
C LEU A 198 15.57 2.24 7.30
N ASP A 199 15.96 2.64 6.10
CA ASP A 199 16.54 3.96 5.84
C ASP A 199 15.46 5.05 5.90
N GLU A 200 14.24 4.75 5.43
CA GLU A 200 13.09 5.65 5.53
C GLU A 200 12.70 5.91 6.99
N LEU A 201 12.70 4.89 7.84
CA LEU A 201 12.48 5.06 9.28
C LEU A 201 13.57 5.94 9.92
N ALA A 202 14.83 5.75 9.52
CA ALA A 202 15.95 6.54 10.05
C ALA A 202 15.85 8.04 9.72
N VAL A 203 15.15 8.39 8.65
CA VAL A 203 14.96 9.80 8.21
C VAL A 203 13.58 10.36 8.53
N GLY A 204 12.77 9.66 9.34
CA GLY A 204 11.52 10.20 9.89
C GLY A 204 10.24 9.67 9.27
N SER A 205 10.28 8.56 8.51
CA SER A 205 9.04 7.88 8.12
C SER A 205 8.22 7.46 9.33
N ALA A 206 6.90 7.63 9.22
CA ALA A 206 5.94 7.17 10.23
C ALA A 206 5.73 5.64 10.20
N GLY A 207 6.31 4.95 9.24
CA GLY A 207 6.18 3.51 9.03
C GLY A 207 6.07 3.13 7.57
N ALA A 208 5.38 2.03 7.29
CA ALA A 208 5.23 1.49 5.94
C ALA A 208 3.76 1.47 5.50
N MET A 209 3.50 1.90 4.25
CA MET A 209 2.23 1.68 3.56
C MET A 209 2.55 0.91 2.27
N THR A 210 2.71 -0.40 2.39
CA THR A 210 3.23 -1.22 1.29
C THR A 210 2.72 -2.65 1.32
N GLY A 211 2.80 -3.31 0.14
CA GLY A 211 2.55 -4.74 0.00
C GLY A 211 3.87 -5.51 0.03
N PHE A 212 4.02 -6.36 1.04
CA PHE A 212 5.06 -7.37 1.15
C PHE A 212 4.41 -8.69 1.53
N SER A 213 4.90 -9.80 1.00
CA SER A 213 4.25 -11.10 1.22
C SER A 213 4.38 -11.64 2.64
N VAL A 214 5.31 -11.09 3.43
CA VAL A 214 5.53 -11.42 4.85
C VAL A 214 5.41 -10.13 5.69
N PRO A 215 4.18 -9.59 5.83
CA PRO A 215 3.96 -8.30 6.50
C PRO A 215 4.37 -8.29 7.98
N GLU A 216 4.51 -9.44 8.62
CA GLU A 216 5.08 -9.60 9.96
C GLU A 216 6.46 -8.95 10.07
N GLY A 217 7.26 -9.06 9.00
CA GLY A 217 8.58 -8.43 8.94
C GLY A 217 8.52 -6.90 8.97
N LEU A 218 7.55 -6.31 8.27
CA LEU A 218 7.33 -4.86 8.31
C LEU A 218 6.96 -4.40 9.72
N ILE A 219 6.03 -5.12 10.37
CA ILE A 219 5.58 -4.79 11.73
C ILE A 219 6.73 -4.95 12.72
N ALA A 220 7.47 -6.04 12.63
CA ALA A 220 8.63 -6.30 13.50
C ALA A 220 9.71 -5.22 13.34
N CYS A 221 10.03 -4.81 12.10
CA CYS A 221 11.01 -3.78 11.82
C CYS A 221 10.59 -2.41 12.39
N VAL A 222 9.34 -1.99 12.12
CA VAL A 222 8.80 -0.71 12.62
C VAL A 222 8.73 -0.70 14.15
N SER A 223 8.32 -1.81 14.77
CA SER A 223 8.29 -1.94 16.23
C SER A 223 9.69 -1.88 16.84
N ALA A 224 10.64 -2.63 16.27
CA ALA A 224 12.04 -2.62 16.73
C ALA A 224 12.67 -1.23 16.61
N PHE A 225 12.33 -0.48 15.52
CA PHE A 225 12.80 0.89 15.35
C PHE A 225 12.26 1.82 16.43
N ARG A 226 10.96 1.74 16.72
CA ARG A 226 10.33 2.52 17.77
C ARG A 226 10.94 2.24 19.16
N ASP A 227 11.20 0.98 19.46
CA ASP A 227 11.59 0.53 20.79
C ASP A 227 13.12 0.59 21.02
N GLY A 228 13.94 0.46 19.97
CA GLY A 228 15.40 0.39 20.08
C GLY A 228 16.19 1.10 18.96
N GLY A 229 15.50 1.88 18.12
CA GLY A 229 16.11 2.68 17.06
C GLY A 229 16.69 1.85 15.90
N PHE A 230 17.53 2.50 15.10
CA PHE A 230 18.09 1.94 13.86
C PHE A 230 18.79 0.58 14.06
N ALA A 231 19.61 0.44 15.09
CA ALA A 231 20.38 -0.79 15.31
C ALA A 231 19.47 -2.00 15.57
N ALA A 232 18.44 -1.84 16.40
CA ALA A 232 17.48 -2.89 16.68
C ALA A 232 16.66 -3.27 15.44
N ALA A 233 16.17 -2.27 14.71
CA ALA A 233 15.43 -2.50 13.47
C ALA A 233 16.27 -3.21 12.41
N ARG A 234 17.55 -2.84 12.27
CA ARG A 234 18.49 -3.46 11.33
C ARG A 234 18.71 -4.94 11.62
N GLU A 235 18.83 -5.32 12.90
CA GLU A 235 18.99 -6.73 13.30
C GLU A 235 17.74 -7.56 12.92
N VAL A 236 16.54 -6.99 13.04
CA VAL A 236 15.30 -7.66 12.63
C VAL A 236 15.21 -7.70 11.10
N TRP A 237 15.42 -6.56 10.42
CA TRP A 237 15.12 -6.41 8.99
C TRP A 237 16.08 -7.20 8.08
N ARG A 238 17.30 -7.47 8.53
CA ARG A 238 18.31 -8.22 7.74
C ARG A 238 17.81 -9.58 7.26
N ASP A 239 16.95 -10.24 8.04
CA ASP A 239 16.46 -11.58 7.73
C ASP A 239 15.32 -11.59 6.70
N TYR A 240 14.66 -10.44 6.52
CA TYR A 240 13.61 -10.24 5.52
C TYR A 240 14.12 -9.63 4.21
N LEU A 241 15.18 -8.85 4.27
CA LEU A 241 15.68 -8.06 3.15
C LEU A 241 15.99 -8.87 1.88
N PRO A 242 16.54 -10.11 1.94
CA PRO A 242 16.74 -10.92 0.75
C PRO A 242 15.43 -11.23 0.01
N LEU A 243 14.35 -11.56 0.72
CA LEU A 243 13.04 -11.81 0.12
C LEU A 243 12.42 -10.51 -0.41
N VAL A 244 12.50 -9.40 0.35
CA VAL A 244 12.04 -8.07 -0.09
C VAL A 244 12.68 -7.70 -1.43
N ASN A 245 14.01 -7.82 -1.53
CA ASN A 245 14.74 -7.57 -2.78
C ASN A 245 14.31 -8.51 -3.90
N PHE A 246 14.12 -9.80 -3.60
CA PHE A 246 13.69 -10.79 -4.60
C PHE A 246 12.29 -10.50 -5.13
N GLU A 247 11.37 -10.08 -4.27
CA GLU A 247 9.99 -9.74 -4.66
C GLU A 247 9.85 -8.37 -5.33
N PHE A 248 10.89 -7.54 -5.36
CA PHE A 248 10.84 -6.19 -5.95
C PHE A 248 11.30 -6.15 -7.42
N GLN A 249 11.35 -7.29 -8.09
CA GLN A 249 11.76 -7.36 -9.50
C GLN A 249 10.72 -6.69 -10.41
N ALA A 250 11.16 -5.71 -11.18
CA ALA A 250 10.30 -4.96 -12.08
C ALA A 250 9.46 -5.88 -13.00
N ARG A 251 8.20 -5.53 -13.24
CA ARG A 251 7.22 -6.19 -14.11
C ARG A 251 6.67 -7.53 -13.58
N ILE A 252 7.38 -8.27 -12.73
CA ILE A 252 6.96 -9.57 -12.19
C ILE A 252 6.75 -9.55 -10.66
N ALA A 253 7.05 -8.42 -10.00
CA ALA A 253 6.94 -8.25 -8.55
C ALA A 253 5.57 -8.70 -7.99
N LEU A 254 4.48 -8.31 -8.65
CA LEU A 254 3.12 -8.67 -8.23
C LEU A 254 2.92 -10.19 -8.26
N ALA A 255 3.32 -10.85 -9.35
CA ALA A 255 3.17 -12.29 -9.51
C ALA A 255 4.03 -13.06 -8.51
N LEU A 256 5.28 -12.63 -8.26
CA LEU A 256 6.14 -13.24 -7.24
C LEU A 256 5.50 -13.17 -5.85
N ARG A 257 4.98 -12.00 -5.46
CA ARG A 257 4.30 -11.81 -4.18
C ARG A 257 3.03 -12.64 -4.07
N LYS A 258 2.22 -12.75 -5.14
CA LYS A 258 1.05 -13.64 -5.14
C LYS A 258 1.46 -15.11 -5.00
N HIS A 259 2.55 -15.56 -5.64
CA HIS A 259 3.08 -16.91 -5.41
C HIS A 259 3.51 -17.13 -3.95
N SER A 260 4.16 -16.13 -3.33
CA SER A 260 4.49 -16.17 -1.90
C SER A 260 3.22 -16.30 -1.04
N LEU A 261 2.18 -15.51 -1.33
CA LEU A 261 0.91 -15.58 -0.61
C LEU A 261 0.20 -16.94 -0.78
N VAL A 262 0.30 -17.58 -1.96
CA VAL A 262 -0.19 -18.95 -2.18
C VAL A 262 0.55 -19.94 -1.30
N HIS A 263 1.89 -19.88 -1.26
CA HIS A 263 2.69 -20.76 -0.41
C HIS A 263 2.42 -20.57 1.08
N ARG A 264 1.97 -19.40 1.46
CA ARG A 264 1.55 -19.07 2.82
C ARG A 264 0.10 -19.48 3.12
N GLY A 265 -0.65 -19.97 2.15
CA GLY A 265 -2.06 -20.33 2.31
C GLY A 265 -3.01 -19.12 2.44
N LEU A 266 -2.53 -17.92 2.13
CA LEU A 266 -3.32 -16.70 2.24
C LEU A 266 -4.22 -16.44 1.03
N ILE A 267 -3.83 -16.94 -0.15
CA ILE A 267 -4.65 -16.92 -1.38
C ILE A 267 -4.57 -18.26 -2.09
N ASP A 268 -5.57 -18.57 -2.90
CA ASP A 268 -5.64 -19.88 -3.57
C ASP A 268 -4.89 -19.92 -4.89
N THR A 269 -4.74 -18.79 -5.59
CA THR A 269 -4.09 -18.72 -6.89
C THR A 269 -3.18 -17.50 -7.03
N PRO A 270 -2.06 -17.60 -7.79
CA PRO A 270 -1.18 -16.47 -8.05
C PRO A 270 -1.62 -15.67 -9.28
N ALA A 271 -2.87 -15.82 -9.74
CA ALA A 271 -3.39 -15.19 -10.95
C ALA A 271 -3.21 -13.67 -10.93
N VAL A 272 -2.76 -13.11 -12.05
CA VAL A 272 -2.60 -11.68 -12.30
C VAL A 272 -3.25 -11.31 -13.61
N ARG A 273 -3.71 -10.05 -13.75
CA ARG A 273 -4.30 -9.55 -15.01
C ARG A 273 -3.27 -8.79 -15.83
N PRO A 274 -3.31 -8.90 -17.17
CA PRO A 274 -2.47 -8.06 -18.05
C PRO A 274 -2.62 -6.55 -17.71
N PRO A 275 -1.54 -5.79 -17.86
CA PRO A 275 -0.23 -6.12 -18.42
C PRO A 275 0.76 -6.73 -17.40
N ALA A 276 0.33 -7.10 -16.17
CA ALA A 276 1.20 -7.84 -15.25
C ALA A 276 1.58 -9.19 -15.87
N ALA A 277 2.88 -9.51 -15.81
CA ALA A 277 3.40 -10.78 -16.32
C ALA A 277 3.34 -11.85 -15.22
N PRO A 278 3.05 -13.11 -15.57
CA PRO A 278 3.15 -14.21 -14.62
C PRO A 278 4.60 -14.39 -14.15
N ALA A 279 4.79 -15.00 -12.99
CA ALA A 279 6.13 -15.29 -12.48
C ALA A 279 6.83 -16.31 -13.40
N PRO A 280 8.09 -16.05 -13.79
CA PRO A 280 8.87 -17.03 -14.56
C PRO A 280 9.06 -18.33 -13.78
N GLN A 281 8.79 -19.47 -14.42
CA GLN A 281 8.88 -20.78 -13.77
C GLN A 281 10.26 -21.06 -13.16
N ALA A 282 11.34 -20.56 -13.79
CA ALA A 282 12.70 -20.70 -13.30
C ALA A 282 12.95 -20.01 -11.95
N LEU A 283 12.14 -19.02 -11.58
CA LEU A 283 12.28 -18.28 -10.32
C LEU A 283 11.51 -18.91 -9.17
N LEU A 284 10.56 -19.82 -9.41
CA LEU A 284 9.74 -20.40 -8.35
C LEU A 284 10.54 -21.24 -7.35
N PRO A 285 11.52 -22.08 -7.75
CA PRO A 285 12.39 -22.75 -6.80
C PRO A 285 13.23 -21.79 -5.95
N VAL A 286 13.68 -20.67 -6.55
CA VAL A 286 14.46 -19.64 -5.84
C VAL A 286 13.57 -18.90 -4.83
N LEU A 287 12.32 -18.59 -5.20
CA LEU A 287 11.33 -18.02 -4.29
C LEU A 287 11.11 -18.92 -3.07
N LEU A 288 10.92 -20.22 -3.29
CA LEU A 288 10.73 -21.18 -2.20
C LEU A 288 11.93 -21.21 -1.25
N GLU A 289 13.15 -21.10 -1.77
CA GLU A 289 14.35 -21.06 -0.93
C GLU A 289 14.40 -19.76 -0.09
N HIS A 290 14.00 -18.62 -0.66
CA HIS A 290 13.85 -17.39 0.11
C HIS A 290 12.81 -17.54 1.22
N LEU A 291 11.62 -18.09 0.91
CA LEU A 291 10.56 -18.29 1.88
C LEU A 291 10.98 -19.20 3.05
N ARG A 292 11.71 -20.29 2.77
CA ARG A 292 12.22 -21.20 3.82
C ARG A 292 13.19 -20.53 4.79
N ARG A 293 13.88 -19.48 4.34
CA ARG A 293 14.89 -18.76 5.13
C ARG A 293 14.37 -17.48 5.76
N THR A 294 13.17 -17.04 5.38
CA THR A 294 12.56 -15.82 5.90
C THR A 294 11.68 -16.15 7.09
N PRO A 295 11.86 -15.50 8.24
CA PRO A 295 10.99 -15.70 9.41
C PRO A 295 9.53 -15.48 9.05
N HIS A 296 8.61 -16.24 9.64
CA HIS A 296 7.15 -16.17 9.45
C HIS A 296 6.65 -16.46 8.02
N ALA A 297 7.53 -16.75 7.06
CA ALA A 297 7.13 -16.97 5.68
C ALA A 297 6.46 -18.34 5.43
N LEU A 298 6.75 -19.33 6.25
CA LEU A 298 6.10 -20.65 6.22
C LEU A 298 5.38 -20.87 7.56
N GLY A 299 4.15 -21.41 7.52
CA GLY A 299 3.44 -21.82 8.73
C GLY A 299 2.23 -20.96 9.12
N VAL A 300 1.59 -20.27 8.17
CA VAL A 300 0.32 -19.56 8.42
C VAL A 300 -0.90 -20.50 8.32
N ALA A 301 -0.68 -21.74 7.84
CA ALA A 301 -1.73 -22.75 7.72
C ALA A 301 -1.88 -23.52 9.04
N SER A 302 -2.76 -23.05 9.92
CA SER A 302 -3.63 -23.85 10.81
C SER A 302 -4.53 -22.92 11.62
#